data_34c956a5a28065b1ec7e409d95d5b83b
#
_entry.id   34c956a5a28065b1ec7e409d95d5b83b
#
_cell.length_a   1.000
_cell.length_b   1.000
_cell.length_c   1.000
_cell.angle_alpha   90.00
_cell.angle_beta   90.00
_cell.angle_gamma   90.00
#
_symmetry.space_group_name_H-M   'P 1'
#
loop_
_entity.id
_entity.type
_entity.pdbx_description
1 polymer ?
#
loop_
_entity_poly.entity_id
_entity_poly.type
_entity_poly.pdbx_seq_one_letter_code
_entity_poly.pdbx_strand_id
1 'polypeptide(L)'
;VVRIPMLLMSSSFQLGKCLEFIESIEDVPQKEMAYAEYYYFSGQHEKAVKYSEMYLNHEDIMLKLSASLIYTFANLSLDRINSARIGLNRLREYLEKAMSMEIDKKTRACCVFVASAAHTLLHLPVGNIPPLSEYLNEFTKGMQLWGAYVLAHKTYLNKEYERSLGIVQACIMTSDKIYPIAFIYLNLVAAMDCMNMMEKEKAKEYFMKAWEISKPDDLIEGIGEHHGLLQGLIETCMKKEHPDDYARIIDI
;
A
#
# COMPACT_ATOMS: atom_id res chain seq x y z
N VAL A 1 22.78 3.57 -9.33
CA VAL A 1 21.82 3.67 -8.22
C VAL A 1 20.84 2.50 -8.34
N VAL A 2 20.65 1.74 -7.28
CA VAL A 2 19.65 0.66 -7.25
C VAL A 2 18.33 1.26 -6.78
N ARG A 3 17.36 1.37 -7.69
CA ARG A 3 16.02 1.85 -7.38
C ARG A 3 15.10 0.71 -6.95
N ILE A 4 14.15 1.04 -6.09
CA ILE A 4 13.15 0.11 -5.54
C ILE A 4 11.77 0.64 -5.91
N PRO A 5 10.88 -0.19 -6.49
CA PRO A 5 9.53 0.24 -6.77
C PRO A 5 8.76 0.41 -5.45
N MET A 6 7.91 1.43 -5.39
CA MET A 6 7.11 1.73 -4.21
C MET A 6 7.97 1.84 -2.93
N LEU A 7 8.99 2.70 -3.02
CA LEU A 7 10.02 2.82 -1.96
C LEU A 7 9.41 3.24 -0.63
N LEU A 8 8.58 4.29 -0.61
CA LEU A 8 8.01 4.81 0.64
C LEU A 8 7.10 3.78 1.30
N MET A 9 6.25 3.14 0.53
CA MET A 9 5.32 2.10 0.98
C MET A 9 6.03 0.97 1.73
N SER A 10 7.25 0.63 1.30
CA SER A 10 8.05 -0.46 1.87
C SER A 10 9.20 0.00 2.77
N SER A 11 9.24 1.29 3.15
CA SER A 11 10.30 1.84 3.98
C SER A 11 9.97 1.86 5.46
N SER A 12 11.04 1.77 6.27
CA SER A 12 11.00 2.03 7.70
C SER A 12 11.43 3.47 7.96
N PHE A 13 10.60 4.21 8.67
CA PHE A 13 10.90 5.57 9.14
C PHE A 13 10.21 5.82 10.48
N GLN A 14 10.71 6.81 11.22
CA GLN A 14 10.13 7.20 12.50
C GLN A 14 8.78 7.90 12.29
N LEU A 15 7.79 7.62 13.14
CA LEU A 15 6.48 8.28 13.11
C LEU A 15 6.62 9.81 13.25
N GLY A 16 5.91 10.55 12.43
CA GLY A 16 6.02 12.00 12.34
C GLY A 16 7.23 12.51 11.55
N LYS A 17 7.98 11.61 10.89
CA LYS A 17 9.21 11.91 10.13
C LYS A 17 9.17 11.44 8.68
N CYS A 18 7.99 11.19 8.15
CA CYS A 18 7.83 10.72 6.77
C CYS A 18 8.46 11.70 5.76
N LEU A 19 8.15 12.99 5.87
CA LEU A 19 8.70 14.01 4.96
C LEU A 19 10.21 14.19 5.12
N GLU A 20 10.74 14.12 6.36
CA GLU A 20 12.18 14.15 6.59
C GLU A 20 12.88 12.93 5.96
N PHE A 21 12.25 11.76 6.04
CA PHE A 21 12.73 10.56 5.37
C PHE A 21 12.79 10.75 3.85
N ILE A 22 11.72 11.27 3.23
CA ILE A 22 11.68 11.55 1.80
C ILE A 22 12.78 12.53 1.39
N GLU A 23 12.96 13.62 2.16
CA GLU A 23 14.01 14.60 1.89
C GLU A 23 15.42 14.03 1.98
N SER A 24 15.64 12.99 2.77
CA SER A 24 16.93 12.29 2.88
C SER A 24 17.28 11.43 1.67
N ILE A 25 16.35 11.19 0.74
CA ILE A 25 16.59 10.41 -0.47
C ILE A 25 17.44 11.25 -1.43
N GLU A 26 18.64 10.79 -1.76
CA GLU A 26 19.59 11.50 -2.64
C GLU A 26 19.22 11.40 -4.12
N ASP A 27 18.68 10.25 -4.57
CA ASP A 27 18.25 10.04 -5.95
C ASP A 27 16.95 10.83 -6.22
N VAL A 28 17.07 11.92 -6.96
CA VAL A 28 15.95 12.86 -7.21
C VAL A 28 14.72 12.18 -7.81
N PRO A 29 14.82 11.33 -8.86
CA PRO A 29 13.65 10.62 -9.38
C PRO A 29 12.99 9.71 -8.36
N GLN A 30 13.77 9.01 -7.53
CA GLN A 30 13.24 8.17 -6.46
C GLN A 30 12.55 8.99 -5.36
N LYS A 31 13.13 10.16 -5.02
CA LYS A 31 12.52 11.13 -4.08
C LYS A 31 11.18 11.63 -4.58
N GLU A 32 11.09 12.05 -5.83
CA GLU A 32 9.84 12.55 -6.43
C GLU A 32 8.76 11.47 -6.49
N MET A 33 9.15 10.22 -6.78
CA MET A 33 8.21 9.09 -6.68
C MET A 33 7.79 8.78 -5.23
N ALA A 34 8.68 8.94 -4.25
CA ALA A 34 8.30 8.83 -2.83
C ALA A 34 7.33 9.93 -2.41
N TYR A 35 7.45 11.15 -2.97
CA TYR A 35 6.43 12.19 -2.80
C TYR A 35 5.10 11.81 -3.43
N ALA A 36 5.09 11.20 -4.63
CA ALA A 36 3.85 10.70 -5.24
C ALA A 36 3.14 9.69 -4.34
N GLU A 37 3.90 8.74 -3.77
CA GLU A 37 3.38 7.78 -2.80
C GLU A 37 2.83 8.48 -1.54
N TYR A 38 3.58 9.43 -0.96
CA TYR A 38 3.13 10.19 0.20
C TYR A 38 1.82 10.93 -0.06
N TYR A 39 1.73 11.64 -1.18
CA TYR A 39 0.51 12.37 -1.53
C TYR A 39 -0.69 11.42 -1.72
N TYR A 40 -0.46 10.25 -2.29
CA TYR A 40 -1.51 9.24 -2.38
C TYR A 40 -1.94 8.77 -0.97
N PHE A 41 -1.00 8.31 -0.15
CA PHE A 41 -1.32 7.77 1.18
C PHE A 41 -1.85 8.82 2.16
N SER A 42 -1.65 10.11 1.89
CA SER A 42 -2.22 11.23 2.66
C SER A 42 -3.52 11.81 2.07
N GLY A 43 -4.15 11.14 1.10
CA GLY A 43 -5.40 11.58 0.48
C GLY A 43 -5.27 12.80 -0.43
N GLN A 44 -4.05 13.19 -0.82
CA GLN A 44 -3.80 14.34 -1.69
C GLN A 44 -3.69 13.88 -3.16
N HIS A 45 -4.75 13.26 -3.69
CA HIS A 45 -4.75 12.53 -4.96
C HIS A 45 -4.35 13.37 -6.17
N GLU A 46 -4.74 14.66 -6.24
CA GLU A 46 -4.33 15.56 -7.32
C GLU A 46 -2.80 15.74 -7.41
N LYS A 47 -2.15 15.87 -6.25
CA LYS A 47 -0.68 15.95 -6.20
C LYS A 47 -0.04 14.61 -6.56
N ALA A 48 -0.62 13.50 -6.09
CA ALA A 48 -0.15 12.16 -6.44
C ALA A 48 -0.18 11.92 -7.95
N VAL A 49 -1.27 12.32 -8.64
CA VAL A 49 -1.37 12.29 -10.10
C VAL A 49 -0.26 13.12 -10.75
N LYS A 50 -0.10 14.37 -10.32
CA LYS A 50 0.91 15.28 -10.90
C LYS A 50 2.33 14.73 -10.82
N TYR A 51 2.72 14.19 -9.67
CA TYR A 51 4.07 13.65 -9.47
C TYR A 51 4.27 12.33 -10.20
N SER A 52 3.29 11.43 -10.18
CA SER A 52 3.40 10.13 -10.87
C SER A 52 3.38 10.26 -12.39
N GLU A 53 2.61 11.21 -12.94
CA GLU A 53 2.52 11.44 -14.39
C GLU A 53 3.89 11.71 -15.04
N MET A 54 4.79 12.41 -14.34
CA MET A 54 6.13 12.73 -14.83
C MET A 54 6.98 11.49 -15.13
N TYR A 55 6.70 10.37 -14.46
CA TYR A 55 7.50 9.14 -14.54
C TYR A 55 6.83 7.99 -15.31
N LEU A 56 5.63 8.19 -15.84
CA LEU A 56 4.90 7.15 -16.60
C LEU A 56 5.68 6.61 -17.80
N ASN A 57 6.52 7.43 -18.43
CA ASN A 57 7.32 7.07 -19.60
C ASN A 57 8.84 7.10 -19.32
N HIS A 58 9.25 7.07 -18.06
CA HIS A 58 10.65 7.09 -17.69
C HIS A 58 11.38 5.84 -18.21
N GLU A 59 12.70 5.90 -18.41
CA GLU A 59 13.47 4.75 -18.89
C GLU A 59 13.58 3.63 -17.85
N ASP A 60 13.72 3.99 -16.58
CA ASP A 60 13.86 3.06 -15.46
C ASP A 60 12.54 2.34 -15.16
N ILE A 61 12.58 1.01 -15.16
CA ILE A 61 11.39 0.16 -14.97
C ILE A 61 10.80 0.30 -13.56
N MET A 62 11.61 0.52 -12.52
CA MET A 62 11.14 0.64 -11.15
C MET A 62 10.31 1.90 -10.95
N LEU A 63 10.73 3.01 -11.58
CA LEU A 63 9.98 4.26 -11.58
C LEU A 63 8.70 4.16 -12.41
N LYS A 64 8.74 3.52 -13.59
CA LYS A 64 7.54 3.29 -14.40
C LYS A 64 6.47 2.48 -13.67
N LEU A 65 6.87 1.41 -13.00
CA LEU A 65 5.97 0.55 -12.25
C LEU A 65 5.31 1.33 -11.11
N SER A 66 6.10 2.05 -10.31
CA SER A 66 5.59 2.90 -9.23
C SER A 66 4.67 3.99 -9.75
N ALA A 67 5.10 4.70 -10.79
CA ALA A 67 4.32 5.77 -11.41
C ALA A 67 2.98 5.27 -11.95
N SER A 68 2.99 4.17 -12.68
CA SER A 68 1.76 3.59 -13.25
C SER A 68 0.79 3.13 -12.16
N LEU A 69 1.31 2.58 -11.07
CA LEU A 69 0.50 2.13 -9.93
C LEU A 69 -0.15 3.32 -9.21
N ILE A 70 0.65 4.31 -8.78
CA ILE A 70 0.16 5.49 -8.07
C ILE A 70 -0.78 6.33 -8.95
N TYR A 71 -0.43 6.53 -10.23
CA TYR A 71 -1.29 7.23 -11.18
C TYR A 71 -2.66 6.57 -11.33
N THR A 72 -2.69 5.23 -11.40
CA THR A 72 -3.93 4.46 -11.47
C THR A 72 -4.75 4.64 -10.19
N PHE A 73 -4.15 4.44 -9.02
CA PHE A 73 -4.82 4.56 -7.73
C PHE A 73 -5.39 5.96 -7.52
N ALA A 74 -4.57 6.99 -7.69
CA ALA A 74 -4.98 8.37 -7.46
C ALA A 74 -6.10 8.82 -8.42
N ASN A 75 -6.06 8.39 -9.69
CA ASN A 75 -7.14 8.69 -10.63
C ASN A 75 -8.43 7.91 -10.33
N LEU A 76 -8.36 6.71 -9.77
CA LEU A 76 -9.55 6.01 -9.27
C LEU A 76 -10.19 6.76 -8.11
N SER A 77 -9.41 7.21 -7.14
CA SER A 77 -9.90 8.03 -6.01
C SER A 77 -10.51 9.37 -6.45
N LEU A 78 -10.11 9.89 -7.63
CA LEU A 78 -10.66 11.11 -8.25
C LEU A 78 -11.81 10.86 -9.23
N ASP A 79 -12.34 9.64 -9.31
CA ASP A 79 -13.36 9.22 -10.29
C ASP A 79 -12.94 9.43 -11.76
N ARG A 80 -11.64 9.55 -12.05
CA ARG A 80 -11.09 9.74 -13.39
C ARG A 80 -10.83 8.40 -14.08
N ILE A 81 -11.87 7.67 -14.35
CA ILE A 81 -11.82 6.28 -14.85
C ILE A 81 -10.98 6.13 -16.13
N ASN A 82 -11.07 7.07 -17.05
CA ASN A 82 -10.28 7.01 -18.30
C ASN A 82 -8.78 7.15 -18.04
N SER A 83 -8.37 8.08 -17.19
CA SER A 83 -6.97 8.24 -16.79
C SER A 83 -6.46 7.04 -16.02
N ALA A 84 -7.24 6.52 -15.08
CA ALA A 84 -6.92 5.30 -14.35
C ALA A 84 -6.72 4.10 -15.29
N ARG A 85 -7.57 3.96 -16.32
CA ARG A 85 -7.43 2.92 -17.35
C ARG A 85 -6.14 3.04 -18.15
N ILE A 86 -5.71 4.26 -18.48
CA ILE A 86 -4.43 4.50 -19.15
C ILE A 86 -3.27 4.03 -18.26
N GLY A 87 -3.26 4.41 -16.98
CA GLY A 87 -2.23 3.97 -16.03
C GLY A 87 -2.19 2.45 -15.87
N LEU A 88 -3.34 1.81 -15.74
CA LEU A 88 -3.46 0.35 -15.63
C LEU A 88 -2.95 -0.37 -16.88
N ASN A 89 -3.30 0.10 -18.08
CA ASN A 89 -2.84 -0.51 -19.32
C ASN A 89 -1.31 -0.41 -19.44
N ARG A 90 -0.73 0.74 -19.09
CA ARG A 90 0.74 0.90 -19.03
C ARG A 90 1.37 -0.05 -18.02
N LEU A 91 0.81 -0.16 -16.83
CA LEU A 91 1.28 -1.10 -15.81
C LEU A 91 1.29 -2.54 -16.35
N ARG A 92 0.21 -2.97 -17.00
CA ARG A 92 0.11 -4.29 -17.61
C ARG A 92 1.16 -4.51 -18.70
N GLU A 93 1.32 -3.57 -19.62
CA GLU A 93 2.33 -3.64 -20.69
C GLU A 93 3.74 -3.77 -20.12
N TYR A 94 4.07 -3.01 -19.08
CA TYR A 94 5.39 -3.08 -18.44
C TYR A 94 5.59 -4.40 -17.71
N LEU A 95 4.58 -4.90 -17.02
CA LEU A 95 4.64 -6.19 -16.33
C LEU A 95 4.78 -7.35 -17.32
N GLU A 96 3.98 -7.39 -18.39
CA GLU A 96 4.06 -8.40 -19.44
C GLU A 96 5.42 -8.39 -20.10
N LYS A 97 5.94 -7.22 -20.47
CA LYS A 97 7.26 -7.06 -21.06
C LYS A 97 8.36 -7.52 -20.12
N ALA A 98 8.32 -7.12 -18.87
CA ALA A 98 9.30 -7.51 -17.87
C ALA A 98 9.28 -9.01 -17.59
N MET A 99 8.09 -9.64 -17.57
CA MET A 99 7.97 -11.08 -17.34
C MET A 99 8.35 -11.94 -18.54
N SER A 100 8.27 -11.41 -19.77
CA SER A 100 8.64 -12.10 -21.01
C SER A 100 10.14 -12.03 -21.35
N MET A 101 10.88 -11.08 -20.76
CA MET A 101 12.32 -10.89 -21.01
C MET A 101 13.17 -11.77 -20.09
N GLU A 102 14.40 -12.08 -20.54
CA GLU A 102 15.45 -12.57 -19.64
C GLU A 102 15.92 -11.41 -18.75
N ILE A 103 15.32 -11.34 -17.57
CA ILE A 103 15.66 -10.34 -16.54
C ILE A 103 16.22 -11.05 -15.32
N ASP A 104 17.05 -10.32 -14.55
CA ASP A 104 17.57 -10.86 -13.30
C ASP A 104 16.43 -11.13 -12.29
N LYS A 105 16.70 -12.04 -11.36
CA LYS A 105 15.71 -12.52 -10.38
C LYS A 105 15.18 -11.39 -9.50
N LYS A 106 16.04 -10.40 -9.15
CA LYS A 106 15.66 -9.27 -8.29
C LYS A 106 14.67 -8.34 -9.01
N THR A 107 14.94 -8.00 -10.28
CA THR A 107 14.03 -7.19 -11.09
C THR A 107 12.69 -7.90 -11.28
N ARG A 108 12.72 -9.21 -11.55
CA ARG A 108 11.49 -10.02 -11.63
C ARG A 108 10.72 -10.02 -10.32
N ALA A 109 11.40 -10.17 -9.18
CA ALA A 109 10.78 -10.07 -7.86
C ALA A 109 10.08 -8.73 -7.63
N CYS A 110 10.71 -7.62 -8.02
CA CYS A 110 10.09 -6.30 -7.97
C CYS A 110 8.83 -6.19 -8.85
N CYS A 111 8.85 -6.76 -10.05
CA CYS A 111 7.67 -6.80 -10.93
C CYS A 111 6.53 -7.62 -10.31
N VAL A 112 6.85 -8.79 -9.76
CA VAL A 112 5.86 -9.65 -9.07
C VAL A 112 5.28 -8.94 -7.84
N PHE A 113 6.11 -8.22 -7.08
CA PHE A 113 5.67 -7.42 -5.94
C PHE A 113 4.65 -6.35 -6.35
N VAL A 114 4.98 -5.53 -7.37
CA VAL A 114 4.08 -4.47 -7.87
C VAL A 114 2.79 -5.06 -8.44
N ALA A 115 2.88 -6.15 -9.21
CA ALA A 115 1.71 -6.82 -9.76
C ALA A 115 0.79 -7.36 -8.66
N SER A 116 1.36 -7.95 -7.62
CA SER A 116 0.60 -8.47 -6.47
C SER A 116 -0.04 -7.34 -5.66
N ALA A 117 0.67 -6.22 -5.45
CA ALA A 117 0.13 -5.03 -4.81
C ALA A 117 -1.05 -4.45 -5.61
N ALA A 118 -0.91 -4.31 -6.93
CA ALA A 118 -1.98 -3.84 -7.81
C ALA A 118 -3.21 -4.77 -7.77
N HIS A 119 -2.98 -6.08 -7.83
CA HIS A 119 -4.07 -7.06 -7.77
C HIS A 119 -4.83 -6.99 -6.45
N THR A 120 -4.13 -6.86 -5.33
CA THR A 120 -4.76 -6.82 -4.00
C THR A 120 -5.47 -5.51 -3.73
N LEU A 121 -4.84 -4.37 -4.03
CA LEU A 121 -5.37 -3.05 -3.72
C LEU A 121 -6.44 -2.60 -4.72
N LEU A 122 -6.29 -2.94 -6.00
CA LEU A 122 -7.24 -2.55 -7.06
C LEU A 122 -8.27 -3.62 -7.39
N HIS A 123 -8.14 -4.83 -6.86
CA HIS A 123 -8.93 -6.00 -7.26
C HIS A 123 -8.91 -6.27 -8.79
N LEU A 124 -7.83 -5.86 -9.45
CA LEU A 124 -7.71 -5.94 -10.91
C LEU A 124 -6.93 -7.16 -11.35
N PRO A 125 -7.42 -7.88 -12.38
CA PRO A 125 -6.65 -8.96 -12.95
C PRO A 125 -5.45 -8.41 -13.73
N VAL A 126 -4.25 -8.61 -13.18
CA VAL A 126 -2.97 -8.23 -13.82
C VAL A 126 -2.31 -9.41 -14.56
N GLY A 127 -3.07 -10.43 -14.92
CA GLY A 127 -2.57 -11.62 -15.58
C GLY A 127 -2.08 -12.72 -14.62
N ASN A 128 -1.34 -13.70 -15.15
CA ASN A 128 -0.74 -14.75 -14.34
C ASN A 128 0.49 -14.22 -13.58
N ILE A 129 0.32 -13.99 -12.29
CA ILE A 129 1.39 -13.52 -11.40
C ILE A 129 1.97 -14.72 -10.67
N PRO A 130 3.29 -14.97 -10.70
CA PRO A 130 3.91 -15.97 -9.86
C PRO A 130 3.66 -15.70 -8.38
N PRO A 131 3.59 -16.74 -7.53
CA PRO A 131 3.39 -16.55 -6.09
C PRO A 131 4.49 -15.70 -5.45
N LEU A 132 4.13 -14.73 -4.63
CA LEU A 132 5.09 -13.91 -3.87
C LEU A 132 6.06 -14.77 -3.04
N SER A 133 5.60 -15.93 -2.55
CA SER A 133 6.41 -16.84 -1.74
C SER A 133 7.70 -17.33 -2.42
N GLU A 134 7.72 -17.37 -3.76
CA GLU A 134 8.91 -17.76 -4.53
C GLU A 134 10.02 -16.69 -4.52
N TYR A 135 9.68 -15.45 -4.14
CA TYR A 135 10.56 -14.28 -4.20
C TYR A 135 10.87 -13.66 -2.83
N LEU A 136 10.41 -14.25 -1.74
CA LEU A 136 10.57 -13.68 -0.39
C LEU A 136 12.02 -13.33 -0.04
N ASN A 137 12.98 -14.14 -0.48
CA ASN A 137 14.41 -13.92 -0.22
C ASN A 137 15.01 -12.75 -1.03
N GLU A 138 14.33 -12.31 -2.08
CA GLU A 138 14.74 -11.16 -2.91
C GLU A 138 14.14 -9.84 -2.39
N PHE A 139 13.16 -9.93 -1.50
CA PHE A 139 12.45 -8.76 -0.98
C PHE A 139 13.18 -8.15 0.21
N THR A 140 13.17 -6.81 0.27
CA THR A 140 13.49 -6.08 1.50
C THR A 140 12.48 -6.44 2.60
N LYS A 141 12.82 -6.17 3.86
CA LYS A 141 11.91 -6.45 4.98
C LYS A 141 10.53 -5.76 4.79
N GLY A 142 10.52 -4.52 4.32
CA GLY A 142 9.27 -3.81 4.05
C GLY A 142 8.44 -4.45 2.94
N MET A 143 9.07 -4.90 1.86
CA MET A 143 8.39 -5.64 0.79
C MET A 143 7.83 -6.99 1.30
N GLN A 144 8.56 -7.67 2.19
CA GLN A 144 8.06 -8.90 2.85
C GLN A 144 6.82 -8.63 3.69
N LEU A 145 6.78 -7.52 4.42
CA LEU A 145 5.60 -7.10 5.21
C LEU A 145 4.39 -6.81 4.31
N TRP A 146 4.61 -6.16 3.18
CA TRP A 146 3.56 -5.99 2.17
C TRP A 146 3.11 -7.31 1.54
N GLY A 147 4.04 -8.21 1.27
CA GLY A 147 3.71 -9.58 0.83
C GLY A 147 2.84 -10.31 1.85
N ALA A 148 3.14 -10.13 3.13
CA ALA A 148 2.31 -10.68 4.21
C ALA A 148 0.92 -10.03 4.26
N TYR A 149 0.81 -8.71 4.05
CA TYR A 149 -0.48 -8.02 3.91
C TYR A 149 -1.29 -8.60 2.74
N VAL A 150 -0.67 -8.77 1.57
CA VAL A 150 -1.33 -9.39 0.40
C VAL A 150 -1.87 -10.78 0.74
N LEU A 151 -1.06 -11.59 1.42
CA LEU A 151 -1.46 -12.93 1.84
C LEU A 151 -2.58 -12.89 2.88
N ALA A 152 -2.47 -12.04 3.90
CA ALA A 152 -3.49 -11.87 4.93
C ALA A 152 -4.82 -11.40 4.32
N HIS A 153 -4.79 -10.40 3.46
CA HIS A 153 -5.98 -9.88 2.78
C HIS A 153 -6.65 -10.95 1.90
N LYS A 154 -5.88 -11.72 1.13
CA LYS A 154 -6.40 -12.85 0.35
C LYS A 154 -7.04 -13.92 1.26
N THR A 155 -6.40 -14.23 2.38
CA THR A 155 -6.89 -15.18 3.38
C THR A 155 -8.18 -14.65 4.03
N TYR A 156 -8.25 -13.35 4.33
CA TYR A 156 -9.47 -12.67 4.77
C TYR A 156 -10.62 -12.83 3.76
N LEU A 157 -10.37 -12.60 2.47
CA LEU A 157 -11.39 -12.75 1.41
C LEU A 157 -11.90 -14.19 1.28
N ASN A 158 -11.08 -15.18 1.62
CA ASN A 158 -11.47 -16.59 1.72
C ASN A 158 -12.25 -16.91 3.01
N LYS A 159 -12.51 -15.91 3.87
CA LYS A 159 -13.18 -16.06 5.17
C LYS A 159 -12.39 -16.88 6.19
N GLU A 160 -11.09 -17.02 6.01
CA GLU A 160 -10.17 -17.68 6.93
C GLU A 160 -9.61 -16.65 7.95
N TYR A 161 -10.48 -16.00 8.72
CA TYR A 161 -10.17 -14.82 9.54
C TYR A 161 -9.10 -15.08 10.60
N GLU A 162 -9.18 -16.23 11.32
CA GLU A 162 -8.18 -16.59 12.34
C GLU A 162 -6.79 -16.76 11.73
N ARG A 163 -6.71 -17.36 10.54
CA ARG A 163 -5.45 -17.54 9.81
C ARG A 163 -4.89 -16.21 9.33
N SER A 164 -5.74 -15.34 8.77
CA SER A 164 -5.38 -13.97 8.38
C SER A 164 -4.81 -13.19 9.56
N LEU A 165 -5.52 -13.17 10.68
CA LEU A 165 -5.08 -12.53 11.93
C LEU A 165 -3.73 -13.09 12.42
N GLY A 166 -3.54 -14.40 12.37
CA GLY A 166 -2.29 -15.05 12.74
C GLY A 166 -1.10 -14.60 11.88
N ILE A 167 -1.29 -14.43 10.58
CA ILE A 167 -0.27 -13.88 9.66
C ILE A 167 0.13 -12.48 10.10
N VAL A 168 -0.86 -11.60 10.33
CA VAL A 168 -0.61 -10.21 10.76
C VAL A 168 0.16 -10.16 12.08
N GLN A 169 -0.30 -10.90 13.07
CA GLN A 169 0.34 -10.95 14.41
C GLN A 169 1.79 -11.41 14.32
N ALA A 170 2.08 -12.49 13.60
CA ALA A 170 3.43 -12.99 13.41
C ALA A 170 4.34 -11.92 12.76
N CYS A 171 3.86 -11.21 11.75
CA CYS A 171 4.62 -10.18 11.06
C CYS A 171 4.95 -8.98 11.96
N ILE A 172 3.98 -8.48 12.71
CA ILE A 172 4.18 -7.35 13.63
C ILE A 172 5.13 -7.76 14.77
N MET A 173 4.93 -8.92 15.37
CA MET A 173 5.74 -9.39 16.50
C MET A 173 7.19 -9.68 16.13
N THR A 174 7.47 -10.11 14.92
CA THR A 174 8.82 -10.44 14.45
C THR A 174 9.56 -9.26 13.80
N SER A 175 8.94 -8.11 13.73
CA SER A 175 9.56 -6.92 13.13
C SER A 175 10.36 -6.17 14.19
N ASP A 176 11.64 -5.92 13.89
CA ASP A 176 12.56 -5.15 14.75
C ASP A 176 12.45 -3.63 14.58
N LYS A 177 11.77 -3.21 13.53
CA LYS A 177 11.54 -1.80 13.18
C LYS A 177 10.08 -1.57 12.81
N ILE A 178 9.64 -0.33 12.90
CA ILE A 178 8.35 0.09 12.38
C ILE A 178 8.45 0.39 10.90
N TYR A 179 7.47 -0.09 10.14
CA TYR A 179 7.25 0.19 8.71
C TYR A 179 5.86 0.81 8.60
N PRO A 180 5.74 2.15 8.75
CA PRO A 180 4.46 2.78 9.06
C PRO A 180 3.33 2.42 8.12
N ILE A 181 3.54 2.56 6.79
CA ILE A 181 2.47 2.29 5.83
C ILE A 181 2.06 0.81 5.86
N ALA A 182 3.03 -0.11 5.83
CA ALA A 182 2.74 -1.54 5.91
C ALA A 182 2.00 -1.90 7.22
N PHE A 183 2.39 -1.29 8.35
CA PHE A 183 1.76 -1.55 9.65
C PHE A 183 0.34 -0.98 9.75
N ILE A 184 0.06 0.15 9.11
CA ILE A 184 -1.32 0.65 8.99
C ILE A 184 -2.19 -0.41 8.33
N TYR A 185 -1.81 -0.89 7.16
CA TYR A 185 -2.57 -1.87 6.38
C TYR A 185 -2.70 -3.23 7.10
N LEU A 186 -1.63 -3.71 7.72
CA LEU A 186 -1.67 -4.95 8.51
C LEU A 186 -2.63 -4.84 9.70
N ASN A 187 -2.61 -3.75 10.44
CA ASN A 187 -3.54 -3.54 11.56
C ASN A 187 -5.00 -3.37 11.08
N LEU A 188 -5.22 -2.76 9.91
CA LEU A 188 -6.57 -2.66 9.34
C LEU A 188 -7.13 -4.04 8.97
N VAL A 189 -6.35 -4.93 8.35
CA VAL A 189 -6.77 -6.31 8.09
C VAL A 189 -7.06 -7.05 9.39
N ALA A 190 -6.23 -6.91 10.42
CA ALA A 190 -6.48 -7.51 11.73
C ALA A 190 -7.80 -6.99 12.35
N ALA A 191 -8.09 -5.70 12.21
CA ALA A 191 -9.36 -5.14 12.66
C ALA A 191 -10.56 -5.73 11.89
N MET A 192 -10.43 -5.88 10.56
CA MET A 192 -11.45 -6.50 9.72
C MET A 192 -11.68 -7.98 10.10
N ASP A 193 -10.61 -8.74 10.34
CA ASP A 193 -10.70 -10.13 10.82
C ASP A 193 -11.47 -10.20 12.14
N CYS A 194 -11.09 -9.38 13.12
CA CYS A 194 -11.74 -9.35 14.44
C CYS A 194 -13.21 -8.93 14.34
N MET A 195 -13.57 -7.99 13.44
CA MET A 195 -14.99 -7.64 13.22
C MET A 195 -15.80 -8.84 12.71
N ASN A 196 -15.26 -9.60 11.76
CA ASN A 196 -15.93 -10.78 11.22
C ASN A 196 -16.01 -11.95 12.23
N MET A 197 -15.08 -12.01 13.18
CA MET A 197 -15.11 -12.97 14.30
C MET A 197 -15.95 -12.48 15.50
N MET A 198 -16.62 -11.32 15.38
CA MET A 198 -17.41 -10.69 16.43
C MET A 198 -16.59 -10.24 17.66
N GLU A 199 -15.29 -10.09 17.54
CA GLU A 199 -14.36 -9.64 18.58
C GLU A 199 -14.19 -8.12 18.55
N LYS A 200 -15.25 -7.37 18.80
CA LYS A 200 -15.33 -5.91 18.58
C LYS A 200 -14.28 -5.11 19.35
N GLU A 201 -13.95 -5.48 20.59
CA GLU A 201 -12.95 -4.73 21.38
C GLU A 201 -11.55 -4.91 20.79
N LYS A 202 -11.19 -6.13 20.39
CA LYS A 202 -9.91 -6.37 19.68
C LYS A 202 -9.87 -5.64 18.33
N ALA A 203 -10.98 -5.63 17.59
CA ALA A 203 -11.07 -4.88 16.34
C ALA A 203 -10.78 -3.40 16.56
N LYS A 204 -11.35 -2.81 17.61
CA LYS A 204 -11.11 -1.42 18.02
C LYS A 204 -9.64 -1.20 18.39
N GLU A 205 -9.01 -2.11 19.12
CA GLU A 205 -7.59 -2.01 19.48
C GLU A 205 -6.69 -1.98 18.23
N TYR A 206 -6.91 -2.88 17.27
CA TYR A 206 -6.16 -2.91 16.00
C TYR A 206 -6.41 -1.65 15.16
N PHE A 207 -7.65 -1.20 15.07
CA PHE A 207 -7.99 0.04 14.37
C PHE A 207 -7.27 1.25 15.00
N MET A 208 -7.31 1.38 16.31
CA MET A 208 -6.63 2.49 17.01
C MET A 208 -5.11 2.44 16.84
N LYS A 209 -4.49 1.25 16.80
CA LYS A 209 -3.07 1.12 16.43
C LYS A 209 -2.79 1.62 15.01
N ALA A 210 -3.65 1.29 14.05
CA ALA A 210 -3.51 1.82 12.69
C ALA A 210 -3.62 3.35 12.67
N TRP A 211 -4.57 3.90 13.42
CA TRP A 211 -4.75 5.35 13.56
C TRP A 211 -3.56 6.05 14.21
N GLU A 212 -3.04 5.52 15.32
CA GLU A 212 -1.88 6.05 16.03
C GLU A 212 -0.62 6.10 15.14
N ILE A 213 -0.47 5.12 14.23
CA ILE A 213 0.62 5.10 13.25
C ILE A 213 0.36 6.09 12.11
N SER A 214 -0.88 6.20 11.65
CA SER A 214 -1.30 7.04 10.52
C SER A 214 -1.22 8.53 10.83
N LYS A 215 -1.74 8.93 11.99
CA LYS A 215 -1.98 10.33 12.35
C LYS A 215 -0.73 11.22 12.29
N PRO A 216 0.45 10.84 12.81
CA PRO A 216 1.61 11.74 12.87
C PRO A 216 2.12 12.21 11.50
N ASP A 217 1.91 11.43 10.45
CA ASP A 217 2.34 11.72 9.07
C ASP A 217 1.16 11.90 8.11
N ASP A 218 -0.06 11.97 8.62
CA ASP A 218 -1.30 12.14 7.85
C ASP A 218 -1.57 11.03 6.82
N LEU A 219 -1.17 9.80 7.10
CA LEU A 219 -1.28 8.66 6.19
C LEU A 219 -2.66 7.99 6.25
N ILE A 220 -3.71 8.72 5.86
CA ILE A 220 -5.11 8.36 6.10
C ILE A 220 -5.77 7.49 5.01
N GLU A 221 -5.16 7.39 3.83
CA GLU A 221 -5.75 6.70 2.67
C GLU A 221 -6.18 5.27 2.98
N GLY A 222 -5.29 4.48 3.60
CA GLY A 222 -5.61 3.08 3.93
C GLY A 222 -6.83 2.92 4.82
N ILE A 223 -7.09 3.87 5.73
CA ILE A 223 -8.27 3.85 6.59
C ILE A 223 -9.53 4.12 5.76
N GLY A 224 -9.49 5.12 4.88
CA GLY A 224 -10.62 5.45 4.00
C GLY A 224 -10.95 4.31 3.03
N GLU A 225 -9.95 3.75 2.35
CA GLU A 225 -10.11 2.62 1.44
C GLU A 225 -10.79 1.39 2.08
N HIS A 226 -10.58 1.17 3.37
CA HIS A 226 -11.15 0.03 4.09
C HIS A 226 -12.47 0.34 4.82
N HIS A 227 -13.05 1.54 4.64
CA HIS A 227 -14.24 1.99 5.37
C HIS A 227 -15.37 0.95 5.36
N GLY A 228 -15.75 0.47 4.18
CA GLY A 228 -16.82 -0.52 4.05
C GLY A 228 -16.53 -1.87 4.72
N LEU A 229 -15.25 -2.27 4.80
CA LEU A 229 -14.82 -3.53 5.39
C LEU A 229 -14.66 -3.45 6.92
N LEU A 230 -14.53 -2.25 7.46
CA LEU A 230 -14.37 -1.98 8.90
C LEU A 230 -15.71 -1.94 9.67
N GLN A 231 -16.85 -2.06 8.97
CA GLN A 231 -18.18 -2.28 9.56
C GLN A 231 -18.55 -1.28 10.66
N GLY A 232 -18.32 0.01 10.46
CA GLY A 232 -18.66 1.08 11.40
C GLY A 232 -17.63 1.35 12.51
N LEU A 233 -16.43 0.76 12.43
CA LEU A 233 -15.33 1.07 13.37
C LEU A 233 -14.87 2.51 13.26
N ILE A 234 -14.78 3.07 12.05
CA ILE A 234 -14.35 4.45 11.82
C ILE A 234 -15.31 5.41 12.55
N GLU A 235 -16.62 5.23 12.36
CA GLU A 235 -17.67 6.02 13.03
C GLU A 235 -17.56 5.92 14.55
N THR A 236 -17.39 4.71 15.05
CA THR A 236 -17.36 4.45 16.50
C THR A 236 -16.12 5.05 17.15
N CYS A 237 -14.96 4.95 16.50
CA CYS A 237 -13.67 5.35 17.08
C CYS A 237 -13.32 6.82 16.81
N MET A 238 -13.81 7.42 15.71
CA MET A 238 -13.30 8.70 15.24
C MET A 238 -14.31 9.83 15.22
N LYS A 239 -15.57 9.55 14.90
CA LYS A 239 -16.58 10.60 14.63
C LYS A 239 -16.74 11.61 15.76
N LYS A 240 -16.62 11.18 17.02
CA LYS A 240 -16.78 12.04 18.20
C LYS A 240 -15.49 12.68 18.64
N GLU A 241 -14.38 11.93 18.63
CA GLU A 241 -13.09 12.36 19.21
C GLU A 241 -12.18 13.05 18.18
N HIS A 242 -12.36 12.74 16.90
CA HIS A 242 -11.57 13.26 15.77
C HIS A 242 -12.46 13.66 14.59
N PRO A 243 -13.40 14.61 14.76
CA PRO A 243 -14.42 14.91 13.75
C PRO A 243 -13.86 15.42 12.42
N ASP A 244 -12.80 16.22 12.44
CA ASP A 244 -12.17 16.76 11.24
C ASP A 244 -11.43 15.68 10.45
N ASP A 245 -10.68 14.81 11.12
CA ASP A 245 -10.01 13.67 10.50
C ASP A 245 -11.03 12.66 9.98
N TYR A 246 -12.12 12.42 10.75
CA TYR A 246 -13.22 11.57 10.32
C TYR A 246 -13.81 12.06 9.01
N ALA A 247 -14.12 13.36 8.88
CA ALA A 247 -14.69 13.92 7.67
C ALA A 247 -13.76 13.69 6.46
N ARG A 248 -12.45 13.92 6.61
CA ARG A 248 -11.47 13.69 5.56
C ARG A 248 -11.33 12.23 5.15
N ILE A 249 -11.38 11.31 6.11
CA ILE A 249 -11.28 9.87 5.87
C ILE A 249 -12.51 9.34 5.13
N ILE A 250 -13.69 9.86 5.45
CA ILE A 250 -14.96 9.44 4.78
C ILE A 250 -15.02 9.97 3.33
N ASP A 251 -14.31 11.04 3.01
CA ASP A 251 -14.25 11.61 1.66
C ASP A 251 -13.27 10.86 0.72
N ILE A 252 -12.51 9.90 1.24
CA ILE A 252 -11.64 8.99 0.46
C ILE A 252 -12.47 7.88 -0.20
#